data_0f2be0cf542766c7233e350a6dcf9089
#
_entry.id   0f2be0cf542766c7233e350a6dcf9089
#
_cell.length_a   1.000
_cell.length_b   1.000
_cell.length_c   1.000
_cell.angle_alpha   90.00
_cell.angle_beta   90.00
_cell.angle_gamma   90.00
#
_symmetry.space_group_name_H-M   'P 1'
#
loop_
_entity.id
_entity.type
_entity.pdbx_description
1 polymer ?
#
loop_
_entity_poly.entity_id
_entity_poly.type
_entity_poly.pdbx_seq_one_letter_code
_entity_poly.pdbx_strand_id
1 'polypeptide(L)'
;LISGDLGLTTGQAGSLVTWTLVGAVLGGFIFGTLSDKFGRVRVLTWTIVLFAVFTGLCAFAQGYWDLLIYRTIAGIGLGGEFGIGMALAAEAWPAKHRAKATSYVALGWQLGVLAAALLTPLLIPIIGWRGMFMVGIIPALVAWVFRAKLHEPEIFVQSKESKEHSHTNSFKLLVKDVRTTKTSIGVAILTSVQNFGY
;
A
#
# COMPACT_ATOMS: atom_id res chain seq x y z
N LEU A 1 5.18 -13.62 -20.84
CA LEU A 1 6.13 -14.32 -19.97
C LEU A 1 5.41 -15.15 -18.92
N ILE A 2 4.83 -14.56 -17.87
CA ILE A 2 4.12 -15.29 -16.82
C ILE A 2 2.95 -16.10 -17.38
N SER A 3 2.14 -15.52 -18.27
CA SER A 3 1.01 -16.20 -18.91
C SER A 3 1.45 -17.37 -19.78
N GLY A 4 2.59 -17.25 -20.47
CA GLY A 4 3.15 -18.35 -21.27
C GLY A 4 3.68 -19.49 -20.41
N ASP A 5 4.41 -19.19 -19.33
CA ASP A 5 5.02 -20.19 -18.44
C ASP A 5 3.98 -20.97 -17.61
N LEU A 6 2.95 -20.29 -17.16
CA LEU A 6 1.90 -20.87 -16.31
C LEU A 6 0.63 -21.28 -17.11
N GLY A 7 0.66 -21.14 -18.44
CA GLY A 7 -0.48 -21.46 -19.30
C GLY A 7 -1.75 -20.65 -19.02
N LEU A 8 -1.58 -19.38 -18.57
CA LEU A 8 -2.72 -18.53 -18.17
C LEU A 8 -3.46 -17.98 -19.40
N THR A 9 -4.77 -18.01 -19.35
CA THR A 9 -5.61 -17.28 -20.32
C THR A 9 -5.53 -15.77 -20.09
N THR A 10 -5.88 -14.98 -21.10
CA THR A 10 -5.91 -13.51 -20.98
C THR A 10 -6.85 -13.04 -19.86
N GLY A 11 -7.99 -13.72 -19.68
CA GLY A 11 -8.91 -13.43 -18.60
C GLY A 11 -8.32 -13.71 -17.21
N GLN A 12 -7.59 -14.81 -17.06
CA GLN A 12 -6.88 -15.13 -15.82
C GLN A 12 -5.78 -14.11 -15.51
N ALA A 13 -5.01 -13.68 -16.50
CA ALA A 13 -4.00 -12.64 -16.33
C ALA A 13 -4.63 -11.31 -15.87
N GLY A 14 -5.77 -10.90 -16.46
CA GLY A 14 -6.52 -9.72 -16.03
C GLY A 14 -7.07 -9.85 -14.61
N SER A 15 -7.58 -11.04 -14.25
CA SER A 15 -8.13 -11.29 -12.90
C SER A 15 -7.07 -11.18 -11.79
N LEU A 16 -5.80 -11.53 -12.06
CA LEU A 16 -4.70 -11.34 -11.10
C LEU A 16 -4.56 -9.86 -10.69
N VAL A 17 -4.64 -8.95 -11.66
CA VAL A 17 -4.59 -7.51 -11.39
C VAL A 17 -5.81 -7.06 -10.59
N THR A 18 -7.00 -7.47 -11.02
CA THR A 18 -8.26 -7.14 -10.35
C THR A 18 -8.26 -7.57 -8.88
N TRP A 19 -7.90 -8.82 -8.59
CA TRP A 19 -7.84 -9.32 -7.22
C TRP A 19 -6.76 -8.66 -6.39
N THR A 20 -5.62 -8.29 -6.98
CA THR A 20 -4.60 -7.48 -6.29
C THR A 20 -5.17 -6.12 -5.87
N LEU A 21 -5.94 -5.45 -6.74
CA LEU A 21 -6.58 -4.18 -6.42
C LEU A 21 -7.70 -4.32 -5.37
N VAL A 22 -8.51 -5.37 -5.46
CA VAL A 22 -9.50 -5.71 -4.41
C VAL A 22 -8.80 -5.90 -3.07
N GLY A 23 -7.69 -6.65 -3.06
CA GLY A 23 -6.83 -6.79 -1.88
C GLY A 23 -6.35 -5.44 -1.35
N ALA A 24 -5.90 -4.53 -2.23
CA ALA A 24 -5.42 -3.20 -1.83
C ALA A 24 -6.52 -2.34 -1.19
N VAL A 25 -7.74 -2.38 -1.72
CA VAL A 25 -8.88 -1.69 -1.09
C VAL A 25 -9.16 -2.23 0.30
N LEU A 26 -9.25 -3.56 0.46
CA LEU A 26 -9.45 -4.21 1.75
C LEU A 26 -8.31 -3.88 2.73
N GLY A 27 -7.08 -3.92 2.25
CA GLY A 27 -5.89 -3.59 3.04
C GLY A 27 -5.90 -2.15 3.55
N GLY A 28 -6.29 -1.19 2.72
CA GLY A 28 -6.45 0.21 3.10
C GLY A 28 -7.44 0.38 4.26
N PHE A 29 -8.58 -0.29 4.21
CA PHE A 29 -9.57 -0.28 5.30
C PHE A 29 -9.06 -0.94 6.57
N ILE A 30 -8.54 -2.17 6.46
CA ILE A 30 -8.09 -2.97 7.61
C ILE A 30 -6.91 -2.28 8.29
N PHE A 31 -5.85 -2.01 7.56
CA PHE A 31 -4.62 -1.45 8.14
C PHE A 31 -4.75 0.05 8.45
N GLY A 32 -5.61 0.78 7.75
CA GLY A 32 -5.98 2.14 8.12
C GLY A 32 -6.54 2.19 9.54
N THR A 33 -7.54 1.36 9.84
CA THR A 33 -8.15 1.28 11.18
C THR A 33 -7.20 0.71 12.24
N LEU A 34 -6.38 -0.29 11.87
CA LEU A 34 -5.36 -0.82 12.78
C LEU A 34 -4.31 0.23 13.14
N SER A 35 -3.91 1.07 12.18
CA SER A 35 -2.90 2.10 12.41
C SER A 35 -3.35 3.17 13.40
N ASP A 36 -4.67 3.44 13.47
CA ASP A 36 -5.25 4.34 14.46
C ASP A 36 -5.17 3.78 15.90
N LYS A 37 -5.12 2.44 16.05
CA LYS A 37 -5.08 1.77 17.36
C LYS A 37 -3.65 1.42 17.80
N PHE A 38 -2.86 0.87 16.90
CA PHE A 38 -1.55 0.27 17.23
C PHE A 38 -0.36 1.17 16.92
N GLY A 39 -0.56 2.27 16.20
CA GLY A 39 0.47 3.20 15.78
C GLY A 39 0.76 3.14 14.29
N ARG A 40 1.10 4.30 13.73
CA ARG A 40 1.32 4.47 12.30
C ARG A 40 2.54 3.68 11.82
N VAL A 41 3.68 3.85 12.51
CA VAL A 41 4.96 3.23 12.13
C VAL A 41 4.91 1.71 12.29
N ARG A 42 4.31 1.24 13.38
CA ARG A 42 4.23 -0.20 13.67
C ARG A 42 3.38 -0.93 12.63
N VAL A 43 2.17 -0.43 12.34
CA VAL A 43 1.27 -1.07 11.38
C VAL A 43 1.84 -0.98 9.97
N LEU A 44 2.46 0.14 9.62
CA LEU A 44 3.16 0.30 8.35
C LEU A 44 4.31 -0.72 8.17
N THR A 45 5.01 -1.06 9.23
CA THR A 45 6.03 -2.13 9.20
C THR A 45 5.38 -3.48 8.89
N TRP A 46 4.21 -3.79 9.49
CA TRP A 46 3.49 -5.03 9.21
C TRP A 46 3.04 -5.12 7.74
N THR A 47 2.55 -4.01 7.17
CA THR A 47 2.12 -3.98 5.76
C THR A 47 3.28 -4.22 4.80
N ILE A 48 4.46 -3.65 5.07
CA ILE A 48 5.67 -3.87 4.26
C ILE A 48 6.11 -5.33 4.34
N VAL A 49 6.16 -5.91 5.53
CA VAL A 49 6.54 -7.32 5.69
C VAL A 49 5.55 -8.23 4.97
N LEU A 50 4.24 -7.97 5.13
CA LEU A 50 3.20 -8.73 4.44
C LEU A 50 3.39 -8.66 2.92
N PHE A 51 3.54 -7.45 2.37
CA PHE A 51 3.77 -7.22 0.94
C PHE A 51 5.04 -7.92 0.46
N ALA A 52 6.17 -7.78 1.18
CA ALA A 52 7.45 -8.36 0.81
C ALA A 52 7.41 -9.89 0.77
N VAL A 53 6.86 -10.52 1.82
CA VAL A 53 6.77 -11.98 1.93
C VAL A 53 5.91 -12.54 0.79
N PHE A 54 4.71 -12.01 0.58
CA PHE A 54 3.81 -12.53 -0.45
C PHE A 54 4.25 -12.17 -1.87
N THR A 55 4.95 -11.06 -2.08
CA THR A 55 5.63 -10.77 -3.35
C THR A 55 6.73 -11.80 -3.62
N GLY A 56 7.53 -12.14 -2.61
CA GLY A 56 8.54 -13.19 -2.74
C GLY A 56 7.95 -14.58 -3.01
N LEU A 57 6.83 -14.92 -2.35
CA LEU A 57 6.12 -16.17 -2.59
C LEU A 57 5.59 -16.29 -4.03
N CYS A 58 5.28 -15.17 -4.70
CA CYS A 58 4.92 -15.21 -6.12
C CYS A 58 6.01 -15.83 -7.01
N ALA A 59 7.29 -15.74 -6.61
CA ALA A 59 8.38 -16.39 -7.35
C ALA A 59 8.29 -17.93 -7.34
N PHE A 60 7.64 -18.50 -6.32
CA PHE A 60 7.48 -19.94 -6.15
C PHE A 60 6.13 -20.47 -6.64
N ALA A 61 5.27 -19.60 -7.18
CA ALA A 61 3.96 -20.00 -7.69
C ALA A 61 4.09 -21.04 -8.81
N GLN A 62 3.32 -22.12 -8.72
CA GLN A 62 3.29 -23.21 -9.66
C GLN A 62 2.08 -23.15 -10.60
N GLY A 63 1.07 -22.34 -10.26
CA GLY A 63 -0.16 -22.21 -11.04
C GLY A 63 -0.89 -20.91 -10.80
N TYR A 64 -2.04 -20.79 -11.47
CA TYR A 64 -2.91 -19.63 -11.39
C TYR A 64 -3.38 -19.33 -9.97
N TRP A 65 -3.85 -20.35 -9.23
CA TRP A 65 -4.42 -20.18 -7.91
C TRP A 65 -3.42 -19.72 -6.87
N ASP A 66 -2.19 -20.26 -6.93
CA ASP A 66 -1.10 -19.84 -6.03
C ASP A 66 -0.80 -18.36 -6.25
N LEU A 67 -0.61 -18.00 -7.53
CA LEU A 67 -0.28 -16.63 -7.90
C LEU A 67 -1.41 -15.66 -7.54
N LEU A 68 -2.67 -16.07 -7.70
CA LEU A 68 -3.83 -15.27 -7.35
C LEU A 68 -3.90 -14.99 -5.86
N ILE A 69 -3.72 -16.02 -5.02
CA ILE A 69 -3.75 -15.89 -3.56
C ILE A 69 -2.60 -14.99 -3.10
N TYR A 70 -1.37 -15.26 -3.56
CA TYR A 70 -0.21 -14.47 -3.16
C TYR A 70 -0.32 -13.01 -3.59
N ARG A 71 -0.78 -12.74 -4.80
CA ARG A 71 -1.01 -11.40 -5.31
C ARG A 71 -2.11 -10.66 -4.56
N THR A 72 -3.19 -11.33 -4.21
CA THR A 72 -4.29 -10.74 -3.44
C THR A 72 -3.82 -10.34 -2.04
N ILE A 73 -3.07 -11.21 -1.36
CA ILE A 73 -2.55 -10.90 -0.02
C ILE A 73 -1.45 -9.83 -0.09
N ALA A 74 -0.57 -9.88 -1.10
CA ALA A 74 0.38 -8.80 -1.34
C ALA A 74 -0.35 -7.46 -1.58
N GLY A 75 -1.45 -7.47 -2.33
CA GLY A 75 -2.33 -6.31 -2.52
C GLY A 75 -2.84 -5.74 -1.19
N ILE A 76 -3.26 -6.60 -0.26
CA ILE A 76 -3.70 -6.17 1.09
C ILE A 76 -2.57 -5.38 1.80
N GLY A 77 -1.33 -5.86 1.73
CA GLY A 77 -0.17 -5.14 2.26
C GLY A 77 0.03 -3.78 1.58
N LEU A 78 0.01 -3.75 0.25
CA LEU A 78 0.23 -2.56 -0.56
C LEU A 78 -0.80 -1.46 -0.26
N GLY A 79 -2.09 -1.81 -0.17
CA GLY A 79 -3.15 -0.83 0.11
C GLY A 79 -3.03 -0.18 1.49
N GLY A 80 -2.64 -0.96 2.50
CA GLY A 80 -2.36 -0.44 3.83
C GLY A 80 -1.14 0.48 3.85
N GLU A 81 -0.09 0.13 3.14
CA GLU A 81 1.15 0.91 3.08
C GLU A 81 0.93 2.33 2.55
N PHE A 82 0.25 2.47 1.41
CA PHE A 82 0.04 3.77 0.79
C PHE A 82 -0.76 4.72 1.69
N GLY A 83 -1.89 4.26 2.23
CA GLY A 83 -2.75 5.08 3.09
C GLY A 83 -2.05 5.52 4.37
N ILE A 84 -1.39 4.59 5.06
CA ILE A 84 -0.67 4.88 6.30
C ILE A 84 0.55 5.77 6.03
N GLY A 85 1.27 5.53 4.93
CA GLY A 85 2.43 6.33 4.53
C GLY A 85 2.07 7.80 4.28
N MET A 86 0.95 8.06 3.60
CA MET A 86 0.43 9.41 3.39
C MET A 86 0.01 10.07 4.70
N ALA A 87 -0.68 9.34 5.58
CA ALA A 87 -1.07 9.84 6.90
C ALA A 87 0.16 10.18 7.76
N LEU A 88 1.14 9.27 7.80
CA LEU A 88 2.39 9.48 8.53
C LEU A 88 3.14 10.73 8.04
N ALA A 89 3.26 10.92 6.72
CA ALA A 89 3.87 12.10 6.15
C ALA A 89 3.12 13.38 6.52
N ALA A 90 1.78 13.34 6.51
CA ALA A 90 0.95 14.49 6.89
C ALA A 90 1.05 14.81 8.39
N GLU A 91 1.18 13.82 9.26
CA GLU A 91 1.28 13.96 10.71
C GLU A 91 2.68 14.41 11.17
N ALA A 92 3.74 13.93 10.48
CA ALA A 92 5.11 14.25 10.82
C ALA A 92 5.55 15.68 10.43
N TRP A 93 4.80 16.38 9.55
CA TRP A 93 5.15 17.70 9.08
C TRP A 93 4.20 18.79 9.58
N PRO A 94 4.70 20.02 9.84
CA PRO A 94 3.86 21.16 10.19
C PRO A 94 2.80 21.43 9.11
N ALA A 95 1.65 21.95 9.52
CA ALA A 95 0.49 22.19 8.64
C ALA A 95 0.84 22.93 7.33
N LYS A 96 1.76 23.92 7.41
CA LYS A 96 2.24 24.72 6.27
C LYS A 96 2.93 23.87 5.18
N HIS A 97 3.54 22.74 5.55
CA HIS A 97 4.38 21.92 4.66
C HIS A 97 3.79 20.54 4.36
N ARG A 98 2.62 20.21 4.91
CA ARG A 98 1.97 18.90 4.72
C ARG A 98 1.75 18.54 3.26
N ALA A 99 1.30 19.50 2.46
CA ALA A 99 1.08 19.27 1.02
C ALA A 99 2.39 18.91 0.29
N LYS A 100 3.51 19.56 0.64
CA LYS A 100 4.81 19.19 0.07
C LYS A 100 5.25 17.80 0.49
N ALA A 101 5.10 17.45 1.76
CA ALA A 101 5.47 16.13 2.28
C ALA A 101 4.70 15.01 1.58
N THR A 102 3.39 15.14 1.46
CA THR A 102 2.55 14.16 0.76
C THR A 102 2.85 14.10 -0.73
N SER A 103 3.21 15.23 -1.37
CA SER A 103 3.64 15.24 -2.77
C SER A 103 4.95 14.47 -2.97
N TYR A 104 5.91 14.53 -2.04
CA TYR A 104 7.14 13.73 -2.12
C TYR A 104 6.85 12.22 -2.00
N VAL A 105 5.89 11.83 -1.15
CA VAL A 105 5.45 10.42 -1.08
C VAL A 105 4.85 9.97 -2.42
N ALA A 106 4.00 10.82 -3.03
CA ALA A 106 3.40 10.53 -4.34
C ALA A 106 4.47 10.45 -5.46
N LEU A 107 5.48 11.33 -5.43
CA LEU A 107 6.63 11.25 -6.36
C LEU A 107 7.39 9.92 -6.21
N GLY A 108 7.54 9.41 -5.00
CA GLY A 108 8.16 8.11 -4.75
C GLY A 108 7.49 6.98 -5.52
N TRP A 109 6.16 6.99 -5.61
CA TRP A 109 5.40 6.04 -6.44
C TRP A 109 5.80 6.12 -7.91
N GLN A 110 5.82 7.31 -8.49
CA GLN A 110 6.18 7.50 -9.90
C GLN A 110 7.63 7.10 -10.21
N LEU A 111 8.55 7.42 -9.30
CA LEU A 111 9.95 6.99 -9.41
C LEU A 111 10.08 5.47 -9.33
N GLY A 112 9.30 4.82 -8.48
CA GLY A 112 9.24 3.36 -8.38
C GLY A 112 8.75 2.71 -9.68
N VAL A 113 7.66 3.26 -10.27
CA VAL A 113 7.14 2.80 -11.57
C VAL A 113 8.17 2.99 -12.68
N LEU A 114 8.83 4.14 -12.73
CA LEU A 114 9.89 4.42 -13.71
C LEU A 114 11.07 3.43 -13.55
N ALA A 115 11.54 3.23 -12.32
CA ALA A 115 12.61 2.28 -12.04
C ALA A 115 12.22 0.84 -12.47
N ALA A 116 11.00 0.41 -12.15
CA ALA A 116 10.50 -0.89 -12.59
C ALA A 116 10.43 -1.00 -14.11
N ALA A 117 9.95 0.05 -14.80
CA ALA A 117 9.88 0.07 -16.27
C ALA A 117 11.25 -0.02 -16.94
N LEU A 118 12.28 0.59 -16.35
CA LEU A 118 13.65 0.53 -16.86
C LEU A 118 14.36 -0.77 -16.52
N LEU A 119 14.17 -1.30 -15.32
CA LEU A 119 14.86 -2.50 -14.86
C LEU A 119 14.24 -3.79 -15.42
N THR A 120 12.93 -3.82 -15.61
CA THR A 120 12.23 -5.03 -16.06
C THR A 120 12.76 -5.56 -17.40
N PRO A 121 12.89 -4.76 -18.49
CA PRO A 121 13.38 -5.27 -19.75
C PRO A 121 14.85 -5.69 -19.70
N LEU A 122 15.64 -5.15 -18.77
CA LEU A 122 17.05 -5.51 -18.60
C LEU A 122 17.21 -6.81 -17.82
N LEU A 123 16.40 -7.02 -16.79
CA LEU A 123 16.55 -8.13 -15.86
C LEU A 123 15.76 -9.38 -16.28
N ILE A 124 14.60 -9.23 -16.90
CA ILE A 124 13.77 -10.37 -17.32
C ILE A 124 14.52 -11.38 -18.19
N PRO A 125 15.35 -10.98 -19.21
CA PRO A 125 16.09 -11.93 -20.03
C PRO A 125 17.12 -12.72 -19.24
N ILE A 126 17.60 -12.19 -18.11
CA ILE A 126 18.70 -12.77 -17.31
C ILE A 126 18.14 -13.67 -16.20
N ILE A 127 17.17 -13.18 -15.44
CA ILE A 127 16.67 -13.82 -14.22
C ILE A 127 15.22 -14.33 -14.34
N GLY A 128 14.57 -14.08 -15.47
CA GLY A 128 13.17 -14.44 -15.69
C GLY A 128 12.19 -13.68 -14.79
N TRP A 129 10.92 -13.96 -14.92
CA TRP A 129 9.86 -13.31 -14.11
C TRP A 129 9.90 -13.69 -12.63
N ARG A 130 10.31 -14.93 -12.30
CA ARG A 130 10.48 -15.38 -10.91
C ARG A 130 11.57 -14.58 -10.20
N GLY A 131 12.70 -14.37 -10.86
CA GLY A 131 13.78 -13.54 -10.34
C GLY A 131 13.36 -12.09 -10.13
N MET A 132 12.49 -11.53 -11.00
CA MET A 132 11.95 -10.18 -10.80
C MET A 132 11.15 -10.04 -9.50
N PHE A 133 10.36 -11.05 -9.10
CA PHE A 133 9.67 -11.02 -7.82
C PHE A 133 10.66 -11.05 -6.64
N MET A 134 11.74 -11.80 -6.75
CA MET A 134 12.79 -11.84 -5.71
C MET A 134 13.51 -10.49 -5.61
N VAL A 135 13.84 -9.85 -6.72
CA VAL A 135 14.42 -8.49 -6.74
C VAL A 135 13.44 -7.48 -6.12
N GLY A 136 12.14 -7.65 -6.31
CA GLY A 136 11.11 -6.80 -5.70
C GLY A 136 11.08 -6.83 -4.17
N ILE A 137 11.69 -7.81 -3.52
CA ILE A 137 11.83 -7.86 -2.06
C ILE A 137 12.89 -6.85 -1.57
N ILE A 138 13.91 -6.55 -2.36
CA ILE A 138 15.04 -5.69 -1.94
C ILE A 138 14.58 -4.30 -1.48
N PRO A 139 13.77 -3.55 -2.23
CA PRO A 139 13.26 -2.25 -1.78
C PRO A 139 12.45 -2.36 -0.48
N ALA A 140 11.69 -3.43 -0.32
CA ALA A 140 10.90 -3.65 0.89
C ALA A 140 11.77 -3.94 2.11
N LEU A 141 12.86 -4.71 1.96
CA LEU A 141 13.85 -4.91 3.03
C LEU A 141 14.54 -3.60 3.41
N VAL A 142 14.93 -2.80 2.42
CA VAL A 142 15.53 -1.47 2.66
C VAL A 142 14.54 -0.58 3.41
N ALA A 143 13.28 -0.52 2.98
CA ALA A 143 12.24 0.23 3.65
C ALA A 143 12.01 -0.25 5.09
N TRP A 144 12.01 -1.56 5.32
CA TRP A 144 11.88 -2.16 6.65
C TRP A 144 13.03 -1.74 7.59
N VAL A 145 14.28 -1.78 7.13
CA VAL A 145 15.45 -1.36 7.91
C VAL A 145 15.37 0.13 8.28
N PHE A 146 15.01 0.99 7.33
CA PHE A 146 14.85 2.42 7.61
C PHE A 146 13.71 2.68 8.61
N ARG A 147 12.61 1.98 8.49
CA ARG A 147 11.44 2.16 9.37
C ARG A 147 11.64 1.62 10.78
N ALA A 148 12.46 0.60 10.96
CA ALA A 148 12.82 0.12 12.29
C ALA A 148 13.50 1.20 13.16
N LYS A 149 14.02 2.25 12.54
CA LYS A 149 14.63 3.42 13.20
C LYS A 149 13.68 4.60 13.41
N LEU A 150 12.47 4.56 12.85
CA LEU A 150 11.50 5.63 12.99
C LEU A 150 10.71 5.50 14.30
N HIS A 151 10.46 6.65 14.92
CA HIS A 151 9.59 6.75 16.10
C HIS A 151 8.18 7.18 15.68
N GLU A 152 7.18 6.80 16.48
CA GLU A 152 5.81 7.27 16.25
C GLU A 152 5.74 8.80 16.37
N PRO A 153 4.96 9.49 15.51
CA PRO A 153 4.79 10.92 15.57
C PRO A 153 4.23 11.38 16.92
N GLU A 154 4.73 12.48 17.46
CA GLU A 154 4.27 13.07 18.72
C GLU A 154 2.76 13.34 18.70
N ILE A 155 2.24 13.79 17.57
CA ILE A 155 0.79 14.04 17.38
C ILE A 155 -0.02 12.76 17.62
N PHE A 156 0.47 11.59 17.20
CA PHE A 156 -0.19 10.31 17.46
C PHE A 156 -0.15 9.96 18.94
N VAL A 157 0.98 10.13 19.61
CA VAL A 157 1.16 9.86 21.04
C VAL A 157 0.22 10.75 21.87
N GLN A 158 0.21 12.06 21.62
CA GLN A 158 -0.68 13.03 22.29
C GLN A 158 -2.17 12.74 22.01
N SER A 159 -2.50 12.36 20.76
CA SER A 159 -3.87 11.98 20.40
C SER A 159 -4.34 10.70 21.11
N LYS A 160 -3.43 9.78 21.41
CA LYS A 160 -3.75 8.56 22.15
C LYS A 160 -4.02 8.85 23.62
N GLU A 161 -3.22 9.68 24.25
CA GLU A 161 -3.42 10.12 25.63
C GLU A 161 -4.76 10.88 25.81
N SER A 162 -5.14 11.70 24.82
CA SER A 162 -6.42 12.41 24.84
C SER A 162 -7.64 11.53 24.48
N LYS A 163 -7.43 10.44 23.71
CA LYS A 163 -8.48 9.49 23.30
C LYS A 163 -8.81 8.41 24.34
N GLU A 164 -8.03 8.25 25.39
CA GLU A 164 -8.36 7.35 26.50
C GLU A 164 -9.74 7.67 27.13
N HIS A 165 -10.29 8.85 26.82
CA HIS A 165 -11.61 9.30 27.27
C HIS A 165 -12.72 9.29 26.20
N SER A 166 -12.47 8.84 24.96
CA SER A 166 -13.49 8.85 23.91
C SER A 166 -13.38 7.64 22.97
N HIS A 167 -14.22 6.64 23.16
CA HIS A 167 -14.44 5.48 22.27
C HIS A 167 -15.18 5.86 20.96
N THR A 168 -14.69 6.83 20.20
CA THR A 168 -15.35 7.20 18.94
C THR A 168 -14.73 6.40 17.79
N ASN A 169 -15.53 5.55 17.12
CA ASN A 169 -15.14 4.82 15.93
C ASN A 169 -14.72 5.79 14.83
N SER A 170 -13.51 5.63 14.26
CA SER A 170 -12.97 6.46 13.17
C SER A 170 -13.93 6.57 11.98
N PHE A 171 -14.68 5.51 11.67
CA PHE A 171 -15.72 5.54 10.63
C PHE A 171 -16.88 6.48 10.93
N LYS A 172 -17.32 6.61 12.20
CA LYS A 172 -18.37 7.56 12.57
C LYS A 172 -17.95 9.01 12.35
N LEU A 173 -16.64 9.30 12.44
CA LEU A 173 -16.12 10.64 12.18
C LEU A 173 -16.21 11.05 10.70
N LEU A 174 -16.11 10.11 9.77
CA LEU A 174 -16.25 10.37 8.32
C LEU A 174 -17.69 10.76 7.94
N VAL A 175 -18.67 10.36 8.74
CA VAL A 175 -20.11 10.56 8.48
C VAL A 175 -20.76 11.43 9.57
N LYS A 176 -19.96 12.12 10.41
CA LYS A 176 -20.44 12.87 11.57
C LYS A 176 -21.30 14.05 11.18
N ASP A 177 -20.93 14.77 10.12
CA ASP A 177 -21.59 15.97 9.62
C ASP A 177 -21.81 15.91 8.12
N VAL A 178 -22.86 16.55 7.62
CA VAL A 178 -23.16 16.65 6.18
C VAL A 178 -21.98 17.21 5.38
N ARG A 179 -21.24 18.17 5.95
CA ARG A 179 -20.04 18.76 5.33
C ARG A 179 -18.91 17.73 5.21
N THR A 180 -18.62 17.02 6.28
CA THR A 180 -17.58 15.97 6.32
C THR A 180 -17.93 14.83 5.38
N THR A 181 -19.19 14.39 5.35
CA THR A 181 -19.68 13.33 4.44
C THR A 181 -19.54 13.76 2.98
N LYS A 182 -19.96 14.98 2.62
CA LYS A 182 -19.80 15.50 1.27
C LYS A 182 -18.33 15.58 0.85
N THR A 183 -17.46 16.03 1.74
CA THR A 183 -16.01 16.10 1.48
C THR A 183 -15.43 14.70 1.28
N SER A 184 -15.77 13.74 2.14
CA SER A 184 -15.30 12.34 2.04
C SER A 184 -15.75 11.68 0.73
N ILE A 185 -17.03 11.85 0.36
CA ILE A 185 -17.56 11.36 -0.92
C ILE A 185 -16.88 12.06 -2.10
N GLY A 186 -16.72 13.39 -2.04
CA GLY A 186 -16.06 14.15 -3.10
C GLY A 186 -14.61 13.70 -3.32
N VAL A 187 -13.84 13.48 -2.25
CA VAL A 187 -12.47 12.96 -2.33
C VAL A 187 -12.46 11.54 -2.90
N ALA A 188 -13.39 10.67 -2.48
CA ALA A 188 -13.49 9.32 -3.02
C ALA A 188 -13.79 9.32 -4.53
N ILE A 189 -14.71 10.17 -4.99
CA ILE A 189 -15.05 10.32 -6.42
C ILE A 189 -13.84 10.84 -7.19
N LEU A 190 -13.19 11.92 -6.73
CA LEU A 190 -12.02 12.49 -7.39
C LEU A 190 -10.88 11.47 -7.53
N THR A 191 -10.59 10.73 -6.46
CA THR A 191 -9.56 9.68 -6.48
C THR A 191 -9.93 8.54 -7.43
N SER A 192 -11.21 8.15 -7.47
CA SER A 192 -11.69 7.12 -8.40
C SER A 192 -11.56 7.54 -9.85
N VAL A 193 -11.95 8.78 -10.18
CA VAL A 193 -11.82 9.35 -11.55
C VAL A 193 -10.36 9.43 -11.96
N GLN A 194 -9.47 9.86 -11.07
CA GLN A 194 -8.03 9.92 -11.34
C GLN A 194 -7.45 8.53 -11.63
N ASN A 195 -7.86 7.51 -10.89
CA ASN A 195 -7.39 6.13 -11.12
C ASN A 195 -8.03 5.47 -12.36
N PHE A 196 -9.21 5.93 -12.80
CA PHE A 196 -9.87 5.42 -14.00
C PHE A 196 -9.24 5.94 -15.30
N GLY A 197 -8.50 7.05 -15.23
CA GLY A 197 -7.79 7.65 -16.37
C GLY A 197 -6.37 7.13 -16.60
N TYR A 198 -5.93 6.18 -15.77
CA TYR A 198 -4.64 5.47 -15.88
C TYR A 198 -4.86 4.10 -16.49
#